data_7965171ab2f3a41eadc2d26690517b6d
#
_entry.id   7965171ab2f3a41eadc2d26690517b6d
#
_cell.length_a   1.000
_cell.length_b   1.000
_cell.length_c   1.000
_cell.angle_alpha   90.00
_cell.angle_beta   90.00
_cell.angle_gamma   90.00
#
_symmetry.space_group_name_H-M   'P 1'
#
loop_
_entity.id
_entity.type
_entity.pdbx_description
1 polymer ?
#
loop_
_entity_poly.entity_id
_entity_poly.type
_entity_poly.pdbx_seq_one_letter_code
_entity_poly.pdbx_strand_id
1 'polypeptide(L)'
;MAMNLGFLTIVQENGGFLGGYLVTNLWGRPLEFRLSSAVRPNRMQQILYGGTLQPFLCADLIGKSLVAKTATQAQCILTDCEAALDLRLQIDVPVAWLAANNDPVAEDLAEEGAGSKSSRNDGLVIHHPRFPADGPAIQELLERVDTGVHLTEPFARIRQALAEAHKVGVTARA
;
A
#
# COMPACT_ATOMS: atom_id res chain seq x y z
N MET A 1 4.23 9.13 -22.00
CA MET A 1 4.71 8.27 -20.92
C MET A 1 3.52 7.58 -20.24
N ALA A 2 3.59 6.28 -20.12
CA ALA A 2 2.52 5.53 -19.48
C ALA A 2 2.47 5.83 -17.98
N MET A 3 1.25 6.08 -17.46
CA MET A 3 1.03 6.30 -16.04
C MET A 3 0.47 5.01 -15.42
N ASN A 4 1.08 4.59 -14.34
CA ASN A 4 0.72 3.36 -13.66
C ASN A 4 0.44 3.61 -12.19
N LEU A 5 -0.40 2.76 -11.60
CA LEU A 5 -0.67 2.74 -10.17
C LEU A 5 -0.06 1.51 -9.54
N GLY A 6 0.53 1.69 -8.36
CA GLY A 6 0.94 0.58 -7.51
C GLY A 6 -0.09 0.37 -6.40
N PHE A 7 -0.32 -0.88 -6.05
CA PHE A 7 -1.21 -1.26 -4.95
C PHE A 7 -0.43 -2.17 -4.02
N LEU A 8 -0.28 -1.75 -2.77
CA LEU A 8 0.44 -2.50 -1.75
C LEU A 8 -0.51 -2.91 -0.64
N THR A 9 -0.58 -4.19 -0.35
CA THR A 9 -1.33 -4.68 0.80
C THR A 9 -0.46 -5.62 1.64
N ILE A 10 -0.66 -5.57 2.94
CA ILE A 10 0.04 -6.42 3.91
C ILE A 10 -1.01 -7.25 4.63
N VAL A 11 -0.81 -8.55 4.65
CA VAL A 11 -1.66 -9.47 5.42
C VAL A 11 -0.88 -10.04 6.58
N GLN A 12 -1.55 -10.21 7.69
CA GLN A 12 -0.97 -10.82 8.89
C GLN A 12 -1.55 -12.22 9.03
N GLU A 13 -0.68 -13.22 9.09
CA GLU A 13 -1.09 -14.61 9.16
C GLU A 13 -0.10 -15.40 10.00
N ASN A 14 -0.59 -16.14 10.98
CA ASN A 14 0.21 -17.01 11.86
C ASN A 14 1.42 -16.29 12.50
N GLY A 15 1.22 -15.04 12.94
CA GLY A 15 2.27 -14.22 13.54
C GLY A 15 3.28 -13.64 12.55
N GLY A 16 3.08 -13.87 11.27
CA GLY A 16 3.93 -13.33 10.20
C GLY A 16 3.23 -12.28 9.37
N PHE A 17 4.01 -11.49 8.66
CA PHE A 17 3.52 -10.44 7.78
C PHE A 17 3.91 -10.76 6.34
N LEU A 18 2.94 -10.74 5.44
CA LEU A 18 3.12 -11.01 4.01
C LEU A 18 2.66 -9.80 3.23
N GLY A 19 3.45 -9.37 2.26
CA GLY A 19 3.08 -8.29 1.38
C GLY A 19 2.88 -8.73 -0.05
N GLY A 20 1.96 -8.05 -0.73
CA GLY A 20 1.80 -8.15 -2.17
C GLY A 20 1.78 -6.77 -2.79
N TYR A 21 2.44 -6.63 -3.92
CA TYR A 21 2.52 -5.37 -4.65
C TYR A 21 2.15 -5.62 -6.10
N LEU A 22 1.07 -4.95 -6.54
CA LEU A 22 0.52 -5.06 -7.88
C LEU A 22 0.64 -3.71 -8.58
N VAL A 23 1.26 -3.69 -9.75
CA VAL A 23 1.27 -2.50 -10.60
C VAL A 23 0.25 -2.70 -11.71
N THR A 24 -0.63 -1.71 -11.89
CA THR A 24 -1.64 -1.72 -12.94
C THR A 24 -1.51 -0.47 -13.83
N ASN A 25 -2.11 -0.54 -15.02
CA ASN A 25 -2.36 0.66 -15.78
C ASN A 25 -3.60 1.41 -15.23
N LEU A 26 -3.99 2.51 -15.86
CA LEU A 26 -5.12 3.32 -15.41
C LEU A 26 -6.49 2.68 -15.63
N TRP A 27 -6.55 1.55 -16.31
CA TRP A 27 -7.77 0.73 -16.50
C TRP A 27 -7.81 -0.47 -15.54
N GLY A 28 -6.86 -0.57 -14.61
CA GLY A 28 -6.84 -1.66 -13.64
C GLY A 28 -6.25 -2.96 -14.16
N ARG A 29 -5.64 -2.95 -15.35
CA ARG A 29 -5.02 -4.15 -15.92
C ARG A 29 -3.67 -4.39 -15.26
N PRO A 30 -3.39 -5.64 -14.79
CA PRO A 30 -2.12 -5.94 -14.13
C PRO A 30 -0.95 -5.87 -15.12
N LEU A 31 0.13 -5.25 -14.69
CA LEU A 31 1.38 -5.14 -15.44
C LEU A 31 2.49 -5.96 -14.80
N GLU A 32 2.57 -5.94 -13.47
CA GLU A 32 3.56 -6.70 -12.71
C GLU A 32 3.03 -6.98 -11.32
N PHE A 33 3.33 -8.16 -10.79
CA PHE A 33 2.97 -8.54 -9.42
C PHE A 33 4.16 -9.14 -8.70
N ARG A 34 4.39 -8.69 -7.45
CA ARG A 34 5.43 -9.22 -6.56
C ARG A 34 4.81 -9.56 -5.21
N LEU A 35 5.31 -10.62 -4.62
CA LEU A 35 4.94 -11.00 -3.25
C LEU A 35 6.19 -11.18 -2.40
N SER A 36 6.07 -10.92 -1.11
CA SER A 36 7.16 -11.14 -0.16
C SER A 36 7.09 -12.53 0.46
N SER A 37 8.20 -12.99 1.01
CA SER A 37 8.17 -14.08 1.99
C SER A 37 7.57 -13.57 3.31
N ALA A 38 7.19 -14.50 4.19
CA ALA A 38 6.68 -14.14 5.50
C ALA A 38 7.78 -13.51 6.35
N VAL A 39 7.48 -12.36 6.94
CA VAL A 39 8.37 -11.68 7.89
C VAL A 39 7.81 -11.89 9.29
N ARG A 40 8.62 -12.48 10.17
CA ARG A 40 8.22 -12.77 11.55
C ARG A 40 9.16 -12.03 12.50
N PRO A 41 8.67 -10.98 13.18
CA PRO A 41 9.51 -10.27 14.14
C PRO A 41 9.82 -11.17 15.35
N ASN A 42 11.07 -11.13 15.79
CA ASN A 42 11.44 -11.83 17.02
C ASN A 42 11.05 -11.00 18.26
N ARG A 43 11.19 -11.61 19.46
CA ARG A 43 10.81 -10.94 20.71
C ARG A 43 11.60 -9.66 20.96
N MET A 44 12.89 -9.67 20.64
CA MET A 44 13.74 -8.49 20.81
C MET A 44 13.27 -7.33 19.94
N GLN A 45 12.92 -7.60 18.67
CA GLN A 45 12.38 -6.58 17.77
C GLN A 45 11.05 -6.03 18.29
N GLN A 46 10.17 -6.90 18.77
CA GLN A 46 8.88 -6.46 19.35
C GLN A 46 9.08 -5.49 20.51
N ILE A 47 10.06 -5.78 21.38
CA ILE A 47 10.36 -4.93 22.54
C ILE A 47 10.98 -3.60 22.09
N LEU A 48 12.01 -3.66 21.25
CA LEU A 48 12.79 -2.47 20.90
C LEU A 48 12.04 -1.50 19.98
N TYR A 49 11.28 -2.02 19.02
CA TYR A 49 10.51 -1.17 18.12
C TYR A 49 9.22 -0.64 18.76
N GLY A 50 8.61 -1.41 19.66
CA GLY A 50 7.35 -1.01 20.29
C GLY A 50 6.28 -0.63 19.27
N GLY A 51 5.70 0.55 19.43
CA GLY A 51 4.69 1.08 18.49
C GLY A 51 5.19 1.38 17.08
N THR A 52 6.50 1.41 16.87
CA THR A 52 7.08 1.65 15.54
C THR A 52 7.32 0.35 14.76
N LEU A 53 6.98 -0.81 15.33
CA LEU A 53 7.25 -2.10 14.72
C LEU A 53 6.46 -2.30 13.42
N GLN A 54 5.16 -2.01 13.42
CA GLN A 54 4.34 -2.20 12.23
C GLN A 54 4.77 -1.32 11.06
N PRO A 55 5.00 -0.01 11.22
CA PRO A 55 5.57 0.80 10.15
C PRO A 55 6.91 0.27 9.64
N PHE A 56 7.78 -0.19 10.54
CA PHE A 56 9.06 -0.79 10.14
C PHE A 56 8.86 -2.03 9.28
N LEU A 57 8.02 -2.97 9.69
CA LEU A 57 7.77 -4.21 8.95
C LEU A 57 7.07 -3.93 7.63
N CYS A 58 6.03 -3.11 7.64
CA CYS A 58 5.17 -2.89 6.48
C CYS A 58 5.80 -1.95 5.45
N ALA A 59 6.45 -0.88 5.89
CA ALA A 59 7.02 0.13 5.01
C ALA A 59 8.50 -0.13 4.71
N ASP A 60 9.32 -0.23 5.75
CA ASP A 60 10.78 -0.26 5.58
C ASP A 60 11.28 -1.61 5.07
N LEU A 61 10.70 -2.72 5.53
CA LEU A 61 11.11 -4.06 5.10
C LEU A 61 10.29 -4.53 3.89
N ILE A 62 8.99 -4.73 4.05
CA ILE A 62 8.17 -5.36 3.01
C ILE A 62 7.94 -4.41 1.84
N GLY A 63 7.38 -3.23 2.10
CA GLY A 63 7.02 -2.29 1.05
C GLY A 63 8.21 -1.86 0.21
N LYS A 64 9.27 -1.42 0.86
CA LYS A 64 10.50 -0.98 0.17
C LYS A 64 11.11 -2.10 -0.67
N SER A 65 11.17 -3.31 -0.13
CA SER A 65 11.73 -4.46 -0.84
C SER A 65 10.93 -4.81 -2.09
N LEU A 66 9.60 -4.84 -1.97
CA LEU A 66 8.73 -5.15 -3.10
C LEU A 66 8.83 -4.11 -4.21
N VAL A 67 8.81 -2.84 -3.85
CA VAL A 67 8.94 -1.75 -4.84
C VAL A 67 10.31 -1.80 -5.52
N ALA A 68 11.39 -2.03 -4.76
CA ALA A 68 12.74 -2.08 -5.29
C ALA A 68 12.94 -3.24 -6.29
N LYS A 69 12.24 -4.35 -6.10
CA LYS A 69 12.32 -5.52 -6.98
C LYS A 69 11.42 -5.42 -8.20
N THR A 70 10.56 -4.43 -8.27
CA THR A 70 9.59 -4.26 -9.35
C THR A 70 10.21 -3.42 -10.46
N ALA A 71 10.18 -3.94 -11.68
CA ALA A 71 10.73 -3.26 -12.85
C ALA A 71 9.79 -2.19 -13.39
N THR A 72 8.49 -2.42 -13.32
CA THR A 72 7.47 -1.47 -13.79
C THR A 72 7.27 -0.38 -12.76
N GLN A 73 7.54 0.86 -13.13
CA GLN A 73 7.38 1.99 -12.21
C GLN A 73 5.94 2.43 -12.09
N ALA A 74 5.53 2.76 -10.87
CA ALA A 74 4.24 3.39 -10.59
C ALA A 74 4.47 4.86 -10.23
N GLN A 75 3.57 5.73 -10.66
CA GLN A 75 3.61 7.15 -10.36
C GLN A 75 2.97 7.49 -9.03
N CYS A 76 2.17 6.58 -8.50
CA CYS A 76 1.57 6.67 -7.16
C CYS A 76 1.36 5.25 -6.63
N ILE A 77 1.57 5.07 -5.35
CA ILE A 77 1.31 3.80 -4.67
C ILE A 77 0.16 3.99 -3.70
N LEU A 78 -0.87 3.18 -3.85
CA LEU A 78 -2.00 3.11 -2.93
C LEU A 78 -1.82 1.91 -2.01
N THR A 79 -2.13 2.10 -0.74
CA THR A 79 -2.12 1.01 0.24
C THR A 79 -3.40 1.04 1.08
N ASP A 80 -3.87 -0.10 1.50
CA ASP A 80 -4.97 -0.21 2.46
C ASP A 80 -4.48 -0.44 3.90
N CYS A 81 -3.17 -0.35 4.10
CA CYS A 81 -2.52 -0.52 5.40
C CYS A 81 -1.95 0.82 5.87
N GLU A 82 -2.48 1.36 6.96
CA GLU A 82 -1.99 2.62 7.53
C GLU A 82 -0.48 2.60 7.76
N ALA A 83 0.02 1.52 8.35
CA ALA A 83 1.44 1.39 8.68
C ALA A 83 2.36 1.45 7.45
N ALA A 84 1.85 1.13 6.27
CA ALA A 84 2.62 1.19 5.03
C ALA A 84 2.73 2.62 4.46
N LEU A 85 2.01 3.59 5.01
CA LEU A 85 2.10 4.98 4.57
C LEU A 85 3.52 5.53 4.71
N ASP A 86 4.28 5.08 5.70
CA ASP A 86 5.67 5.46 5.91
C ASP A 86 6.63 4.99 4.79
N LEU A 87 6.15 4.18 3.86
CA LEU A 87 6.90 3.85 2.66
C LEU A 87 7.34 5.11 1.91
N ARG A 88 6.53 6.18 1.97
CA ARG A 88 6.88 7.47 1.35
C ARG A 88 8.21 8.02 1.85
N LEU A 89 8.60 7.71 3.08
CA LEU A 89 9.89 8.13 3.64
C LEU A 89 11.09 7.40 3.01
N GLN A 90 10.83 6.28 2.35
CA GLN A 90 11.87 5.41 1.78
C GLN A 90 11.99 5.54 0.26
N ILE A 91 11.02 6.14 -0.41
CA ILE A 91 10.96 6.23 -1.87
C ILE A 91 10.51 7.62 -2.31
N ASP A 92 10.79 7.94 -3.56
CA ASP A 92 10.44 9.23 -4.17
C ASP A 92 9.12 9.21 -4.95
N VAL A 93 8.22 8.31 -4.61
CA VAL A 93 6.91 8.18 -5.25
C VAL A 93 5.84 8.51 -4.22
N PRO A 94 4.82 9.30 -4.56
CA PRO A 94 3.71 9.55 -3.65
C PRO A 94 3.04 8.24 -3.22
N VAL A 95 2.77 8.14 -1.91
CA VAL A 95 2.08 7.00 -1.32
C VAL A 95 0.82 7.52 -0.63
N ALA A 96 -0.30 6.86 -0.88
CA ALA A 96 -1.56 7.20 -0.25
C ALA A 96 -2.18 5.99 0.43
N TRP A 97 -2.66 6.20 1.65
CA TRP A 97 -3.46 5.22 2.37
C TRP A 97 -4.92 5.43 2.00
N LEU A 98 -5.53 4.41 1.43
CA LEU A 98 -6.95 4.41 1.10
C LEU A 98 -7.71 3.80 2.27
N ALA A 99 -8.28 4.66 3.11
CA ALA A 99 -8.92 4.29 4.35
C ALA A 99 -10.44 4.28 4.23
N ALA A 100 -11.11 3.51 5.09
CA ALA A 100 -12.56 3.54 5.17
C ALA A 100 -13.05 4.92 5.62
N ASN A 101 -14.26 5.32 5.17
CA ASN A 101 -14.83 6.63 5.48
C ASN A 101 -15.00 6.91 6.97
N ASN A 102 -15.13 5.87 7.79
CA ASN A 102 -15.36 5.99 9.24
C ASN A 102 -14.12 5.63 10.06
N ASP A 103 -12.96 5.54 9.45
CA ASP A 103 -11.71 5.28 10.17
C ASP A 103 -11.30 6.53 10.98
N PRO A 104 -11.23 6.43 12.34
CA PRO A 104 -10.95 7.62 13.15
C PRO A 104 -9.57 8.23 12.92
N VAL A 105 -8.57 7.40 12.67
CA VAL A 105 -7.20 7.91 12.40
C VAL A 105 -7.17 8.65 11.07
N ALA A 106 -7.82 8.10 10.05
CA ALA A 106 -7.90 8.74 8.74
C ALA A 106 -8.70 10.04 8.79
N GLU A 107 -9.79 10.09 9.55
CA GLU A 107 -10.57 11.31 9.73
C GLU A 107 -9.74 12.40 10.39
N ASP A 108 -9.00 12.07 11.44
CA ASP A 108 -8.11 13.03 12.12
C ASP A 108 -7.03 13.56 11.17
N LEU A 109 -6.39 12.70 10.40
CA LEU A 109 -5.38 13.11 9.42
C LEU A 109 -5.98 13.98 8.32
N ALA A 110 -7.18 13.69 7.86
CA ALA A 110 -7.87 14.50 6.86
C ALA A 110 -8.21 15.89 7.40
N GLU A 111 -8.66 15.99 8.66
CA GLU A 111 -8.93 17.26 9.32
C GLU A 111 -7.65 18.10 9.48
N GLU A 112 -6.52 17.44 9.69
CA GLU A 112 -5.20 18.10 9.76
C GLU A 112 -4.65 18.50 8.38
N GLY A 113 -5.35 18.21 7.30
CA GLY A 113 -4.95 18.57 5.95
C GLY A 113 -4.17 17.49 5.19
N ALA A 114 -4.01 16.29 5.76
CA ALA A 114 -3.26 15.20 5.13
C ALA A 114 -4.12 14.30 4.25
N GLY A 115 -5.38 14.66 3.97
CA GLY A 115 -6.23 13.80 3.16
C GLY A 115 -7.54 14.42 2.77
N SER A 116 -8.26 13.73 1.92
CA SER A 116 -9.57 14.14 1.43
C SER A 116 -10.43 12.93 1.12
N LYS A 117 -11.73 13.15 0.99
CA LYS A 117 -12.64 12.11 0.50
C LYS A 117 -12.34 11.83 -0.96
N SER A 118 -12.33 10.55 -1.30
CA SER A 118 -12.24 10.14 -2.70
C SER A 118 -13.46 10.62 -3.47
N SER A 119 -13.25 11.21 -4.65
CA SER A 119 -14.31 11.58 -5.56
C SER A 119 -15.12 10.38 -6.07
N ARG A 120 -14.61 9.18 -5.86
CA ARG A 120 -15.21 7.90 -6.28
C ARG A 120 -15.97 7.20 -5.15
N ASN A 121 -16.11 7.82 -3.98
CA ASN A 121 -16.71 7.21 -2.79
C ASN A 121 -15.97 5.94 -2.29
N ASP A 122 -14.71 5.76 -2.64
CA ASP A 122 -13.91 4.60 -2.23
C ASP A 122 -13.31 4.74 -0.83
N GLY A 123 -13.60 5.83 -0.13
CA GLY A 123 -13.07 6.10 1.19
C GLY A 123 -12.30 7.41 1.27
N LEU A 124 -11.43 7.51 2.26
CA LEU A 124 -10.53 8.66 2.44
C LEU A 124 -9.18 8.34 1.81
N VAL A 125 -8.64 9.30 1.09
CA VAL A 125 -7.30 9.21 0.50
C VAL A 125 -6.35 10.05 1.36
N ILE A 126 -5.45 9.39 2.07
CA ILE A 126 -4.53 10.02 3.03
C ILE A 126 -3.12 9.96 2.46
N HIS A 127 -2.50 11.12 2.28
CA HIS A 127 -1.08 11.19 1.92
C HIS A 127 -0.23 11.35 3.19
N HIS A 128 1.07 11.13 3.07
CA HIS A 128 1.96 11.25 4.21
C HIS A 128 2.02 12.71 4.69
N PRO A 129 1.81 12.99 5.99
CA PRO A 129 1.75 14.38 6.51
C PRO A 129 3.01 15.21 6.26
N ARG A 130 4.16 14.56 6.13
CA ARG A 130 5.43 15.26 5.84
C ARG A 130 5.59 15.68 4.38
N PHE A 131 4.67 15.27 3.51
CA PHE A 131 4.72 15.53 2.07
C PHE A 131 3.41 16.16 1.59
N PRO A 132 3.10 17.38 2.02
CA PRO A 132 1.81 18.00 1.69
C PRO A 132 1.62 18.21 0.17
N ALA A 133 2.69 18.35 -0.58
CA ALA A 133 2.61 18.47 -2.04
C ALA A 133 2.13 17.18 -2.73
N ASP A 134 2.19 16.05 -2.06
CA ASP A 134 1.70 14.78 -2.61
C ASP A 134 0.17 14.76 -2.76
N GLY A 135 -0.55 15.47 -1.89
CA GLY A 135 -2.01 15.50 -1.92
C GLY A 135 -2.58 15.88 -3.29
N PRO A 136 -2.28 17.08 -3.81
CA PRO A 136 -2.74 17.48 -5.15
C PRO A 136 -2.24 16.56 -6.27
N ALA A 137 -1.00 16.09 -6.20
CA ALA A 137 -0.42 15.19 -7.20
C ALA A 137 -1.16 13.85 -7.26
N ILE A 138 -1.50 13.29 -6.09
CA ILE A 138 -2.28 12.06 -6.00
C ILE A 138 -3.68 12.26 -6.58
N GLN A 139 -4.35 13.35 -6.22
CA GLN A 139 -5.68 13.65 -6.73
C GLN A 139 -5.69 13.77 -8.25
N GLU A 140 -4.75 14.51 -8.81
CA GLU A 140 -4.62 14.67 -10.26
C GLU A 140 -4.46 13.31 -10.95
N LEU A 141 -3.63 12.44 -10.41
CA LEU A 141 -3.42 11.12 -10.99
C LEU A 141 -4.68 10.25 -10.88
N LEU A 142 -5.35 10.27 -9.72
CA LEU A 142 -6.56 9.47 -9.51
C LEU A 142 -7.72 9.91 -10.42
N GLU A 143 -7.78 11.18 -10.79
CA GLU A 143 -8.77 11.69 -11.75
C GLU A 143 -8.60 11.09 -13.14
N ARG A 144 -7.38 10.68 -13.49
CA ARG A 144 -7.08 10.05 -14.78
C ARG A 144 -7.38 8.55 -14.83
N VAL A 145 -7.63 7.94 -13.68
CA VAL A 145 -8.00 6.53 -13.59
C VAL A 145 -9.40 6.35 -14.18
N ASP A 146 -9.59 5.31 -14.99
CA ASP A 146 -10.88 5.01 -15.60
C ASP A 146 -11.99 4.95 -14.56
N THR A 147 -13.14 5.53 -14.87
CA THR A 147 -14.27 5.64 -13.95
C THR A 147 -14.88 4.30 -13.55
N GLY A 148 -14.65 3.26 -14.34
CA GLY A 148 -15.09 1.89 -14.04
C GLY A 148 -14.18 1.15 -13.05
N VAL A 149 -13.04 1.73 -12.66
CA VAL A 149 -12.12 1.10 -11.73
C VAL A 149 -12.47 1.48 -10.30
N HIS A 150 -12.70 0.48 -9.46
CA HIS A 150 -12.83 0.67 -8.00
C HIS A 150 -11.46 0.54 -7.38
N LEU A 151 -11.00 1.59 -6.68
CA LEU A 151 -9.64 1.65 -6.13
C LEU A 151 -9.37 0.62 -5.03
N THR A 152 -10.40 0.09 -4.41
CA THR A 152 -10.28 -0.95 -3.38
C THR A 152 -10.21 -2.36 -3.94
N GLU A 153 -10.64 -2.57 -5.19
CA GLU A 153 -10.72 -3.90 -5.79
C GLU A 153 -9.34 -4.54 -6.01
N PRO A 154 -8.29 -3.82 -6.44
CA PRO A 154 -6.97 -4.43 -6.58
C PRO A 154 -6.41 -5.04 -5.30
N PHE A 155 -6.74 -4.49 -4.14
CA PHE A 155 -6.32 -5.09 -2.86
C PHE A 155 -6.93 -6.49 -2.66
N ALA A 156 -8.19 -6.68 -3.07
CA ALA A 156 -8.82 -7.99 -3.01
C ALA A 156 -8.10 -9.00 -3.93
N ARG A 157 -7.71 -8.57 -5.13
CA ARG A 157 -6.92 -9.42 -6.05
C ARG A 157 -5.59 -9.84 -5.43
N ILE A 158 -4.91 -8.91 -4.76
CA ILE A 158 -3.63 -9.21 -4.10
C ILE A 158 -3.83 -10.24 -3.00
N ARG A 159 -4.87 -10.09 -2.16
CA ARG A 159 -5.15 -11.05 -1.09
C ARG A 159 -5.46 -12.44 -1.64
N GLN A 160 -6.22 -12.52 -2.73
CA GLN A 160 -6.50 -13.80 -3.39
C GLN A 160 -5.21 -14.41 -3.96
N ALA A 161 -4.35 -13.60 -4.58
CA ALA A 161 -3.08 -14.07 -5.11
C ALA A 161 -2.15 -14.58 -3.99
N LEU A 162 -2.09 -13.87 -2.86
CA LEU A 162 -1.30 -14.30 -1.70
C LEU A 162 -1.83 -15.62 -1.14
N ALA A 163 -3.14 -15.78 -1.02
CA ALA A 163 -3.76 -17.01 -0.55
C ALA A 163 -3.47 -18.19 -1.50
N GLU A 164 -3.55 -17.95 -2.80
CA GLU A 164 -3.25 -18.96 -3.81
C GLU A 164 -1.77 -19.35 -3.79
N ALA A 165 -0.85 -18.39 -3.67
CA ALA A 165 0.57 -18.64 -3.55
C ALA A 165 0.90 -19.45 -2.28
N HIS A 166 0.19 -19.19 -1.17
CA HIS A 166 0.34 -19.95 0.07
C HIS A 166 -0.06 -21.43 -0.13
N LYS A 167 -1.17 -21.68 -0.84
CA LYS A 167 -1.63 -23.04 -1.13
C LYS A 167 -0.61 -23.85 -1.92
N VAL A 168 0.11 -23.19 -2.84
CA VAL A 168 1.16 -23.87 -3.64
C VAL A 168 2.53 -23.83 -2.97
N GLY A 169 2.64 -23.32 -1.74
CA GLY A 169 3.85 -23.32 -0.95
C GLY A 169 4.88 -22.25 -1.33
N VAL A 170 4.55 -21.30 -2.19
CA VAL A 170 5.49 -20.26 -2.64
C VAL A 170 5.93 -19.37 -1.48
N THR A 171 5.01 -19.01 -0.59
CA THR A 171 5.29 -18.14 0.56
C THR A 171 5.90 -18.89 1.75
N ALA A 172 5.84 -20.21 1.76
CA ALA A 172 6.39 -21.04 2.84
C ALA A 172 7.91 -21.25 2.71
N ARG A 173 8.49 -20.90 1.55
CA ARG A 173 9.92 -21.02 1.26
C ARG A 173 10.58 -19.66 1.42
N ALA A 174 10.76 -19.27 2.64
CA ALA A 174 11.49 -18.04 2.93
C ALA A 174 13.00 -18.30 2.91
#